data_6cc85e47949bfcb0e346feea0a98599a
#
_entry.id   6cc85e47949bfcb0e346feea0a98599a
#
_cell.length_a   1.000
_cell.length_b   1.000
_cell.length_c   1.000
_cell.angle_alpha   90.00
_cell.angle_beta   90.00
_cell.angle_gamma   90.00
#
_symmetry.space_group_name_H-M   'P 1'
#
loop_
_entity.id
_entity.type
_entity.pdbx_description
1 polymer ?
#
loop_
_entity_poly.entity_id
_entity_poly.type
_entity_poly.pdbx_seq_one_letter_code
_entity_poly.pdbx_strand_id
1 'polypeptide(L)'
;MIPSRRNVTTTTDLPPGAPDLTGSGEYLVPDVLRPGLTLVLVGTAPSRISAAARAYYANPGNRFWRTLHEVGLTPQLLLPQEYPRLPEFGIGLTDVAKRHSGVDAALPGHAWAPDELRAKLRAHRPRLVAFTSKRGAAETLGVSTGRLPYGQQPQTLEDCELWVLPSTSPLGQTHFQLAPWQALAARVQELRGNPDAPDTVPAS
;
A
#
# COMPACT_ATOMS: atom_id res chain seq x y z
N MET A 1 35.58 -27.29 -30.78
CA MET A 1 34.63 -27.94 -29.84
C MET A 1 34.66 -27.15 -28.55
N ILE A 2 33.69 -26.24 -28.36
CA ILE A 2 33.61 -25.29 -27.22
C ILE A 2 32.50 -25.81 -26.32
N PRO A 3 32.71 -26.03 -25.01
CA PRO A 3 31.66 -26.51 -24.13
C PRO A 3 30.69 -25.37 -23.76
N SER A 4 29.41 -25.67 -23.92
CA SER A 4 28.25 -24.87 -23.56
C SER A 4 28.27 -24.49 -22.08
N ARG A 5 28.15 -23.19 -21.78
CA ARG A 5 27.91 -22.67 -20.41
C ARG A 5 26.48 -22.98 -20.00
N ARG A 6 26.31 -23.84 -19.02
CA ARG A 6 25.04 -24.03 -18.32
C ARG A 6 24.75 -22.78 -17.46
N ASN A 7 23.64 -22.13 -17.75
CA ASN A 7 23.03 -21.13 -16.85
C ASN A 7 22.67 -21.82 -15.54
N VAL A 8 23.36 -21.46 -14.47
CA VAL A 8 22.96 -21.80 -13.10
C VAL A 8 21.96 -20.74 -12.66
N THR A 9 20.70 -21.09 -12.70
CA THR A 9 19.65 -20.32 -12.05
C THR A 9 19.80 -20.52 -10.55
N THR A 10 20.42 -19.60 -9.85
CA THR A 10 20.42 -19.55 -8.39
C THR A 10 19.02 -19.12 -7.91
N THR A 11 18.18 -20.10 -7.64
CA THR A 11 17.00 -19.88 -6.82
C THR A 11 17.50 -19.59 -5.41
N THR A 12 17.49 -18.32 -5.02
CA THR A 12 17.76 -17.92 -3.64
C THR A 12 16.58 -18.40 -2.80
N ASP A 13 16.78 -19.42 -1.99
CA ASP A 13 15.83 -19.88 -0.99
C ASP A 13 15.61 -18.75 0.03
N LEU A 14 14.52 -18.00 -0.14
CA LEU A 14 14.01 -17.07 0.85
C LEU A 14 13.38 -17.89 2.01
N PRO A 15 13.60 -17.51 3.27
CA PRO A 15 12.98 -18.18 4.40
C PRO A 15 11.45 -18.14 4.26
N PRO A 16 10.71 -19.18 4.68
CA PRO A 16 9.26 -19.22 4.61
C PRO A 16 8.67 -18.03 5.39
N GLY A 17 7.92 -17.18 4.68
CA GLY A 17 7.34 -15.95 5.22
C GLY A 17 8.09 -14.67 4.87
N ALA A 18 9.19 -14.71 4.12
CA ALA A 18 9.79 -13.51 3.55
C ALA A 18 8.79 -12.80 2.62
N PRO A 19 8.67 -11.45 2.68
CA PRO A 19 7.81 -10.72 1.77
C PRO A 19 8.24 -10.97 0.32
N ASP A 20 7.26 -11.17 -0.56
CA ASP A 20 7.54 -11.23 -2.00
C ASP A 20 7.95 -9.83 -2.48
N LEU A 21 9.24 -9.64 -2.63
CA LEU A 21 9.84 -8.42 -3.18
C LEU A 21 10.08 -8.53 -4.69
N THR A 22 9.66 -9.65 -5.31
CA THR A 22 9.84 -9.91 -6.75
C THR A 22 8.79 -9.21 -7.60
N GLY A 23 8.39 -7.99 -7.25
CA GLY A 23 7.72 -7.11 -8.19
C GLY A 23 8.54 -7.08 -9.47
N SER A 24 7.91 -7.28 -10.63
CA SER A 24 8.57 -7.26 -11.94
C SER A 24 9.63 -6.15 -11.95
N GLY A 25 10.81 -6.40 -12.51
CA GLY A 25 11.95 -5.47 -12.52
C GLY A 25 11.68 -4.08 -13.12
N GLU A 26 10.43 -3.80 -13.48
CA GLU A 26 9.89 -2.53 -13.96
C GLU A 26 9.35 -1.61 -12.86
N TYR A 27 9.16 -2.09 -11.62
CA TYR A 27 8.64 -1.26 -10.54
C TYR A 27 9.72 -0.34 -9.97
N LEU A 28 9.39 0.94 -9.83
CA LEU A 28 10.32 1.93 -9.25
C LEU A 28 10.62 1.64 -7.79
N VAL A 29 9.62 1.18 -7.04
CA VAL A 29 9.76 0.66 -5.68
C VAL A 29 9.03 -0.69 -5.62
N PRO A 30 9.68 -1.78 -5.19
CA PRO A 30 9.05 -3.10 -5.08
C PRO A 30 7.84 -3.10 -4.16
N ASP A 31 6.86 -3.96 -4.45
CA ASP A 31 5.73 -4.19 -3.55
C ASP A 31 6.18 -4.92 -2.28
N VAL A 32 5.44 -4.71 -1.20
CA VAL A 32 5.58 -5.46 0.04
C VAL A 32 4.25 -6.15 0.29
N LEU A 33 4.06 -7.29 -0.34
CA LEU A 33 2.83 -8.06 -0.29
C LEU A 33 3.14 -9.53 0.05
N ARG A 34 2.30 -10.14 0.89
CA ARG A 34 2.32 -11.57 1.19
C ARG A 34 0.93 -12.02 1.63
N PRO A 35 0.62 -13.32 1.60
CA PRO A 35 -0.60 -13.84 2.22
C PRO A 35 -0.67 -13.54 3.72
N GLY A 36 -1.88 -13.39 4.25
CA GLY A 36 -2.12 -13.21 5.69
C GLY A 36 -1.88 -11.78 6.21
N LEU A 37 -1.73 -10.79 5.33
CA LEU A 37 -1.70 -9.39 5.76
C LEU A 37 -3.09 -8.94 6.25
N THR A 38 -3.11 -8.21 7.35
CA THR A 38 -4.34 -7.57 7.84
C THR A 38 -4.68 -6.35 7.00
N LEU A 39 -3.69 -5.56 6.61
CA LEU A 39 -3.85 -4.29 5.91
C LEU A 39 -2.90 -4.19 4.72
N VAL A 40 -3.39 -3.73 3.59
CA VAL A 40 -2.57 -3.23 2.48
C VAL A 40 -2.81 -1.73 2.31
N LEU A 41 -1.76 -0.92 2.47
CA LEU A 41 -1.77 0.50 2.18
C LEU A 41 -1.40 0.72 0.70
N VAL A 42 -2.23 1.48 0.01
CA VAL A 42 -2.09 1.73 -1.44
C VAL A 42 -1.79 3.19 -1.68
N GLY A 43 -0.58 3.47 -2.17
CA GLY A 43 -0.19 4.79 -2.65
C GLY A 43 -0.68 5.06 -4.07
N THR A 44 -0.49 6.29 -4.53
CA THR A 44 -0.76 6.66 -5.93
C THR A 44 0.40 6.25 -6.82
N ALA A 45 1.55 6.86 -6.60
CA ALA A 45 2.81 6.62 -7.29
C ALA A 45 3.99 7.03 -6.39
N PRO A 46 5.18 6.46 -6.57
CA PRO A 46 6.39 6.95 -5.91
C PRO A 46 6.67 8.41 -6.29
N SER A 47 7.00 9.26 -5.34
CA SER A 47 7.60 10.54 -5.64
C SER A 47 8.97 10.35 -6.31
N ARG A 48 9.53 11.39 -6.96
CA ARG A 48 10.88 11.31 -7.53
C ARG A 48 11.93 10.93 -6.46
N ILE A 49 11.78 11.46 -5.24
CA ILE A 49 12.66 11.13 -4.11
C ILE A 49 12.49 9.65 -3.72
N SER A 50 11.26 9.16 -3.64
CA SER A 50 10.98 7.76 -3.31
C SER A 50 11.51 6.80 -4.37
N ALA A 51 11.34 7.14 -5.65
CA ALA A 51 11.87 6.35 -6.75
C ALA A 51 13.41 6.30 -6.73
N ALA A 52 14.09 7.45 -6.53
CA ALA A 52 15.53 7.51 -6.42
C ALA A 52 16.08 6.74 -5.20
N ALA A 53 15.38 6.81 -4.06
CA ALA A 53 15.74 6.09 -2.84
C ALA A 53 15.33 4.62 -2.88
N ARG A 54 14.53 4.18 -3.88
CA ARG A 54 13.88 2.86 -3.95
C ARG A 54 13.16 2.50 -2.64
N ALA A 55 12.50 3.49 -2.04
CA ALA A 55 11.82 3.34 -0.75
C ALA A 55 10.52 4.13 -0.72
N TYR A 56 9.49 3.54 -0.11
CA TYR A 56 8.18 4.17 0.04
C TYR A 56 8.25 5.41 0.92
N TYR A 57 7.58 6.49 0.49
CA TYR A 57 7.40 7.73 1.25
C TYR A 57 8.73 8.32 1.77
N ALA A 58 9.80 8.25 0.98
CA ALA A 58 11.15 8.67 1.36
C ALA A 58 11.37 10.19 1.37
N ASN A 59 10.40 10.99 0.90
CA ASN A 59 10.49 12.45 1.02
C ASN A 59 10.47 12.84 2.51
N PRO A 60 11.49 13.56 3.04
CA PRO A 60 11.55 13.96 4.45
C PRO A 60 10.35 14.75 4.95
N GLY A 61 9.67 15.48 4.06
CA GLY A 61 8.43 16.21 4.36
C GLY A 61 7.18 15.31 4.40
N ASN A 62 7.28 14.03 4.04
CA ASN A 62 6.14 13.11 4.08
C ASN A 62 5.92 12.61 5.52
N ARG A 63 4.68 12.70 6.00
CA ARG A 63 4.31 12.31 7.36
C ARG A 63 4.00 10.81 7.51
N PHE A 64 4.03 10.02 6.44
CA PHE A 64 3.56 8.63 6.42
C PHE A 64 4.13 7.79 7.58
N TRP A 65 5.44 7.71 7.70
CA TRP A 65 6.09 6.89 8.72
C TRP A 65 5.77 7.34 10.15
N ARG A 66 5.73 8.66 10.37
CA ARG A 66 5.32 9.25 11.65
C ARG A 66 3.86 8.94 11.95
N THR A 67 2.98 9.03 10.94
CA THR A 67 1.55 8.72 11.09
C THR A 67 1.33 7.26 11.48
N LEU A 68 2.01 6.30 10.83
CA LEU A 68 1.89 4.88 11.20
C LEU A 68 2.26 4.63 12.67
N HIS A 69 3.33 5.25 13.14
CA HIS A 69 3.76 5.13 14.54
C HIS A 69 2.79 5.86 15.49
N GLU A 70 2.40 7.07 15.17
CA GLU A 70 1.51 7.91 15.98
C GLU A 70 0.14 7.25 16.23
N VAL A 71 -0.41 6.55 15.22
CA VAL A 71 -1.69 5.85 15.35
C VAL A 71 -1.55 4.39 15.85
N GLY A 72 -0.33 3.93 16.15
CA GLY A 72 -0.08 2.58 16.71
C GLY A 72 -0.14 1.44 15.68
N LEU A 73 -0.06 1.73 14.38
CA LEU A 73 0.04 0.71 13.33
C LEU A 73 1.42 0.03 13.33
N THR A 74 2.47 0.76 13.73
CA THR A 74 3.81 0.22 14.00
C THR A 74 4.23 0.53 15.43
N PRO A 75 4.92 -0.40 16.14
CA PRO A 75 5.31 -0.19 17.54
C PRO A 75 6.43 0.84 17.71
N GLN A 76 7.12 1.17 16.61
CA GLN A 76 8.21 2.12 16.57
C GLN A 76 8.18 2.93 15.27
N LEU A 77 8.84 4.07 15.27
CA LEU A 77 9.04 4.89 14.08
C LEU A 77 10.03 4.19 13.15
N LEU A 78 9.56 3.76 11.98
CA LEU A 78 10.41 3.18 10.94
C LEU A 78 10.98 4.27 10.02
N LEU A 79 12.17 4.02 9.50
CA LEU A 79 12.75 4.79 8.41
C LEU A 79 12.20 4.29 7.06
N PRO A 80 12.17 5.13 6.01
CA PRO A 80 11.70 4.72 4.69
C PRO A 80 12.36 3.44 4.16
N GLN A 81 13.64 3.24 4.40
CA GLN A 81 14.41 2.07 3.96
C GLN A 81 14.01 0.78 4.70
N GLU A 82 13.35 0.92 5.86
CA GLU A 82 12.85 -0.21 6.65
C GLU A 82 11.45 -0.68 6.19
N TYR A 83 10.91 -0.13 5.08
CA TYR A 83 9.60 -0.52 4.57
C TYR A 83 9.42 -2.04 4.39
N PRO A 84 10.47 -2.85 4.07
CA PRO A 84 10.33 -4.30 3.95
C PRO A 84 9.95 -5.00 5.27
N ARG A 85 10.06 -4.31 6.41
CA ARG A 85 9.66 -4.83 7.72
C ARG A 85 8.16 -4.70 8.01
N LEU A 86 7.40 -3.93 7.25
CA LEU A 86 5.97 -3.73 7.50
C LEU A 86 5.16 -5.03 7.59
N PRO A 87 5.47 -6.11 6.85
CA PRO A 87 4.80 -7.39 7.02
C PRO A 87 4.98 -8.04 8.39
N GLU A 88 6.03 -7.69 9.17
CA GLU A 88 6.16 -8.12 10.57
C GLU A 88 4.97 -7.62 11.41
N PHE A 89 4.38 -6.50 10.99
CA PHE A 89 3.22 -5.88 11.62
C PHE A 89 1.90 -6.14 10.85
N GLY A 90 1.87 -7.14 9.96
CA GLY A 90 0.68 -7.48 9.17
C GLY A 90 0.28 -6.41 8.15
N ILE A 91 1.20 -5.54 7.73
CA ILE A 91 0.95 -4.42 6.83
C ILE A 91 1.72 -4.62 5.53
N GLY A 92 1.05 -4.45 4.39
CA GLY A 92 1.67 -4.42 3.07
C GLY A 92 1.64 -3.03 2.44
N LEU A 93 2.48 -2.83 1.42
CA LEU A 93 2.54 -1.61 0.62
C LEU A 93 2.52 -1.92 -0.87
N THR A 94 1.77 -1.13 -1.61
CA THR A 94 1.80 -1.06 -3.08
C THR A 94 1.38 0.34 -3.56
N ASP A 95 1.45 0.60 -4.86
CA ASP A 95 0.93 1.81 -5.49
C ASP A 95 0.05 1.43 -6.69
N VAL A 96 -0.88 2.31 -7.08
CA VAL A 96 -1.69 2.12 -8.30
C VAL A 96 -0.86 2.34 -9.56
N ALA A 97 0.08 3.32 -9.53
CA ALA A 97 0.97 3.65 -10.64
C ALA A 97 2.43 3.31 -10.30
N LYS A 98 2.80 2.05 -10.49
CA LYS A 98 4.10 1.48 -10.05
C LYS A 98 5.30 1.86 -10.93
N ARG A 99 5.06 2.18 -12.22
CA ARG A 99 6.09 2.38 -13.23
C ARG A 99 6.38 3.84 -13.54
N HIS A 100 5.67 4.75 -12.87
CA HIS A 100 5.79 6.19 -13.03
C HIS A 100 6.08 6.85 -11.68
N SER A 101 6.75 7.99 -11.71
CA SER A 101 7.03 8.77 -10.51
C SER A 101 6.63 10.23 -10.70
N GLY A 102 6.22 10.88 -9.62
CA GLY A 102 5.87 12.29 -9.65
C GLY A 102 4.65 12.63 -8.80
N VAL A 103 4.08 13.79 -9.05
CA VAL A 103 2.84 14.23 -8.42
C VAL A 103 1.63 13.69 -9.20
N ASP A 104 0.57 13.36 -8.49
CA ASP A 104 -0.63 12.71 -9.07
C ASP A 104 -1.19 13.43 -10.29
N ALA A 105 -1.18 14.77 -10.31
CA ALA A 105 -1.70 15.58 -11.39
C ALA A 105 -0.85 15.52 -12.69
N ALA A 106 0.41 15.10 -12.58
CA ALA A 106 1.34 14.99 -13.70
C ALA A 106 1.44 13.57 -14.27
N LEU A 107 0.76 12.58 -13.65
CA LEU A 107 0.79 11.20 -14.13
C LEU A 107 -0.05 11.07 -15.42
N PRO A 108 0.51 10.46 -16.49
CA PRO A 108 -0.26 10.19 -17.70
C PRO A 108 -1.34 9.15 -17.44
N GLY A 109 -2.42 9.16 -18.22
CA GLY A 109 -3.56 8.24 -18.03
C GLY A 109 -3.16 6.75 -18.05
N HIS A 110 -2.17 6.37 -18.87
CA HIS A 110 -1.69 5.01 -18.95
C HIS A 110 -0.78 4.58 -17.77
N ALA A 111 -0.43 5.50 -16.87
CA ALA A 111 0.34 5.17 -15.66
C ALA A 111 -0.47 4.37 -14.64
N TRP A 112 -1.79 4.53 -14.68
CA TRP A 112 -2.72 3.91 -13.74
C TRP A 112 -2.97 2.46 -14.11
N ALA A 113 -2.82 1.55 -13.15
CA ALA A 113 -2.99 0.12 -13.34
C ALA A 113 -3.97 -0.48 -12.30
N PRO A 114 -5.25 -0.06 -12.30
CA PRO A 114 -6.24 -0.54 -11.34
C PRO A 114 -6.47 -2.05 -11.40
N ASP A 115 -6.43 -2.64 -12.59
CA ASP A 115 -6.64 -4.09 -12.77
C ASP A 115 -5.47 -4.90 -12.19
N GLU A 116 -4.24 -4.38 -12.29
CA GLU A 116 -3.07 -4.99 -11.65
C GLU A 116 -3.18 -4.94 -10.12
N LEU A 117 -3.61 -3.80 -9.56
CA LEU A 117 -3.89 -3.69 -8.13
C LEU A 117 -4.96 -4.70 -7.69
N ARG A 118 -6.08 -4.80 -8.42
CA ARG A 118 -7.14 -5.77 -8.13
C ARG A 118 -6.62 -7.22 -8.16
N ALA A 119 -5.80 -7.55 -9.14
CA ALA A 119 -5.17 -8.88 -9.23
C ALA A 119 -4.29 -9.18 -8.00
N LYS A 120 -3.51 -8.21 -7.53
CA LYS A 120 -2.71 -8.32 -6.30
C LYS A 120 -3.59 -8.54 -5.07
N LEU A 121 -4.67 -7.78 -4.92
CA LEU A 121 -5.60 -7.94 -3.80
C LEU A 121 -6.23 -9.33 -3.80
N ARG A 122 -6.69 -9.83 -4.96
CA ARG A 122 -7.22 -11.21 -5.09
C ARG A 122 -6.18 -12.28 -4.73
N ALA A 123 -4.92 -12.07 -5.12
CA ALA A 123 -3.85 -13.03 -4.85
C ALA A 123 -3.45 -13.09 -3.37
N HIS A 124 -3.38 -11.95 -2.71
CA HIS A 124 -2.89 -11.85 -1.33
C HIS A 124 -3.98 -11.80 -0.26
N ARG A 125 -5.22 -11.45 -0.64
CA ARG A 125 -6.43 -11.43 0.20
C ARG A 125 -6.22 -10.76 1.56
N PRO A 126 -5.76 -9.48 1.61
CA PRO A 126 -5.71 -8.77 2.88
C PRO A 126 -7.14 -8.53 3.39
N ARG A 127 -7.30 -8.37 4.70
CA ARG A 127 -8.62 -8.04 5.27
C ARG A 127 -9.05 -6.61 4.96
N LEU A 128 -8.08 -5.70 4.93
CA LEU A 128 -8.29 -4.27 4.70
C LEU A 128 -7.41 -3.78 3.56
N VAL A 129 -7.97 -2.95 2.69
CA VAL A 129 -7.23 -2.14 1.73
C VAL A 129 -7.50 -0.65 1.99
N ALA A 130 -6.44 0.14 2.15
CA ALA A 130 -6.58 1.56 2.46
C ALA A 130 -5.76 2.41 1.50
N PHE A 131 -6.44 3.24 0.71
CA PHE A 131 -5.79 4.21 -0.18
C PHE A 131 -5.30 5.41 0.63
N THR A 132 -4.04 5.78 0.46
CA THR A 132 -3.42 6.92 1.14
C THR A 132 -3.68 8.25 0.45
N SER A 133 -4.57 8.26 -0.54
CA SER A 133 -5.10 9.46 -1.21
C SER A 133 -6.43 9.17 -1.88
N LYS A 134 -7.29 10.19 -2.01
CA LYS A 134 -8.53 10.10 -2.81
C LYS A 134 -8.25 9.84 -4.29
N ARG A 135 -7.12 10.34 -4.81
CA ARG A 135 -6.81 10.18 -6.24
C ARG A 135 -6.58 8.71 -6.60
N GLY A 136 -5.75 7.99 -5.85
CA GLY A 136 -5.52 6.55 -6.08
C GLY A 136 -6.81 5.74 -5.98
N ALA A 137 -7.66 6.04 -4.98
CA ALA A 137 -8.96 5.41 -4.83
C ALA A 137 -9.90 5.72 -6.03
N ALA A 138 -9.99 6.97 -6.44
CA ALA A 138 -10.84 7.43 -7.53
C ALA A 138 -10.49 6.75 -8.87
N GLU A 139 -9.20 6.67 -9.20
CA GLU A 139 -8.71 5.98 -10.40
C GLU A 139 -9.01 4.47 -10.36
N THR A 140 -8.89 3.85 -9.18
CA THR A 140 -9.17 2.41 -9.03
C THR A 140 -10.66 2.08 -9.11
N LEU A 141 -11.52 2.98 -8.59
CA LEU A 141 -12.97 2.76 -8.52
C LEU A 141 -13.74 3.34 -9.71
N GLY A 142 -13.10 4.12 -10.57
CA GLY A 142 -13.78 4.79 -11.69
C GLY A 142 -14.75 5.88 -11.26
N VAL A 143 -14.49 6.57 -10.13
CA VAL A 143 -15.35 7.62 -9.59
C VAL A 143 -14.61 8.94 -9.40
N SER A 144 -15.33 10.05 -9.21
CA SER A 144 -14.68 11.33 -8.91
C SER A 144 -14.22 11.38 -7.44
N THR A 145 -13.12 12.08 -7.16
CA THR A 145 -12.58 12.27 -5.80
C THR A 145 -13.58 12.92 -4.84
N GLY A 146 -14.49 13.77 -5.34
CA GLY A 146 -15.53 14.43 -4.56
C GLY A 146 -16.60 13.45 -4.00
N ARG A 147 -16.73 12.26 -4.59
CA ARG A 147 -17.67 11.23 -4.13
C ARG A 147 -17.09 10.32 -3.05
N LEU A 148 -15.82 10.47 -2.69
CA LEU A 148 -15.13 9.62 -1.73
C LEU A 148 -14.94 10.38 -0.41
N PRO A 149 -15.71 10.09 0.65
CA PRO A 149 -15.39 10.58 1.98
C PRO A 149 -14.08 9.94 2.49
N TYR A 150 -13.43 10.56 3.48
CA TYR A 150 -12.37 9.89 4.21
C TYR A 150 -12.94 8.87 5.20
N GLY A 151 -12.19 7.81 5.47
CA GLY A 151 -12.56 6.72 6.37
C GLY A 151 -12.99 5.45 5.62
N GLN A 152 -13.71 4.60 6.31
CA GLN A 152 -14.28 3.37 5.76
C GLN A 152 -15.32 3.69 4.68
N GLN A 153 -15.29 2.93 3.60
CA GLN A 153 -16.26 3.04 2.52
C GLN A 153 -17.35 1.95 2.66
N PRO A 154 -18.58 2.21 2.19
CA PRO A 154 -19.67 1.24 2.29
C PRO A 154 -19.47 -0.01 1.41
N GLN A 155 -18.70 0.11 0.32
CA GLN A 155 -18.38 -0.99 -0.58
C GLN A 155 -17.05 -1.65 -0.20
N THR A 156 -16.85 -2.89 -0.62
CA THR A 156 -15.58 -3.60 -0.58
C THR A 156 -14.82 -3.45 -1.90
N LEU A 157 -13.54 -3.79 -1.89
CA LEU A 157 -12.70 -3.94 -3.08
C LEU A 157 -12.03 -5.30 -3.05
N GLU A 158 -12.38 -6.21 -3.98
CA GLU A 158 -11.88 -7.59 -4.03
C GLU A 158 -12.03 -8.32 -2.69
N ASP A 159 -13.22 -8.22 -2.08
CA ASP A 159 -13.59 -8.76 -0.75
C ASP A 159 -12.84 -8.15 0.44
N CYS A 160 -12.03 -7.11 0.24
CA CYS A 160 -11.36 -6.37 1.31
C CYS A 160 -12.23 -5.21 1.79
N GLU A 161 -12.27 -4.94 3.09
CA GLU A 161 -12.83 -3.68 3.61
C GLU A 161 -12.05 -2.50 3.00
N LEU A 162 -12.78 -1.56 2.41
CA LEU A 162 -12.19 -0.43 1.69
C LEU A 162 -12.13 0.82 2.54
N TRP A 163 -10.96 1.46 2.56
CA TRP A 163 -10.71 2.70 3.26
C TRP A 163 -10.06 3.75 2.36
N VAL A 164 -10.40 5.01 2.59
CA VAL A 164 -9.77 6.16 1.94
C VAL A 164 -9.23 7.11 3.00
N LEU A 165 -7.95 7.41 2.94
CA LEU A 165 -7.24 8.19 3.93
C LEU A 165 -6.76 9.53 3.39
N PRO A 166 -6.67 10.57 4.24
CA PRO A 166 -6.04 11.83 3.86
C PRO A 166 -4.55 11.61 3.55
N SER A 167 -4.08 12.27 2.49
CA SER A 167 -2.69 12.15 2.04
C SER A 167 -1.70 12.69 3.07
N THR A 168 -0.64 11.93 3.30
CA THR A 168 0.49 12.30 4.16
C THR A 168 1.57 13.11 3.43
N SER A 169 1.40 13.35 2.12
CA SER A 169 2.38 14.08 1.30
C SER A 169 2.50 15.54 1.72
N PRO A 170 3.64 16.20 1.48
CA PRO A 170 3.79 17.64 1.73
C PRO A 170 2.72 18.49 1.04
N LEU A 171 2.29 18.09 -0.15
CA LEU A 171 1.23 18.79 -0.90
C LEU A 171 -0.17 18.60 -0.29
N GLY A 172 -0.38 17.56 0.48
CA GLY A 172 -1.66 17.25 1.13
C GLY A 172 -1.81 17.80 2.54
N GLN A 173 -0.79 18.48 3.08
CA GLN A 173 -0.75 18.87 4.51
C GLN A 173 -1.92 19.76 4.95
N THR A 174 -2.40 20.65 4.10
CA THR A 174 -3.55 21.53 4.41
C THR A 174 -4.87 20.77 4.61
N HIS A 175 -4.97 19.55 4.08
CA HIS A 175 -6.15 18.69 4.18
C HIS A 175 -5.90 17.44 5.03
N PHE A 176 -4.74 17.34 5.64
CA PHE A 176 -4.42 16.20 6.49
C PHE A 176 -5.28 16.20 7.76
N GLN A 177 -5.88 15.06 8.04
CA GLN A 177 -6.67 14.78 9.24
C GLN A 177 -6.19 13.45 9.81
N LEU A 178 -5.88 13.43 11.10
CA LEU A 178 -5.39 12.21 11.77
C LEU A 178 -6.52 11.22 12.06
N ALA A 179 -7.74 11.72 12.30
CA ALA A 179 -8.87 10.90 12.74
C ALA A 179 -9.19 9.70 11.83
N PRO A 180 -9.20 9.80 10.46
CA PRO A 180 -9.40 8.62 9.61
C PRO A 180 -8.28 7.57 9.75
N TRP A 181 -7.04 7.99 10.01
CA TRP A 181 -5.92 7.08 10.28
C TRP A 181 -6.07 6.38 11.63
N GLN A 182 -6.54 7.09 12.67
CA GLN A 182 -6.84 6.51 13.98
C GLN A 182 -7.97 5.49 13.90
N ALA A 183 -9.04 5.79 13.15
CA ALA A 183 -10.15 4.87 12.94
C ALA A 183 -9.70 3.60 12.22
N LEU A 184 -8.87 3.72 11.17
CA LEU A 184 -8.27 2.56 10.50
C LEU A 184 -7.42 1.74 11.47
N ALA A 185 -6.57 2.40 12.28
CA ALA A 185 -5.70 1.70 13.24
C ALA A 185 -6.52 0.93 14.28
N ALA A 186 -7.60 1.51 14.81
CA ALA A 186 -8.52 0.83 15.71
C ALA A 186 -9.10 -0.44 15.04
N ARG A 187 -9.58 -0.33 13.79
CA ARG A 187 -10.10 -1.48 13.04
C ARG A 187 -9.05 -2.57 12.83
N VAL A 188 -7.81 -2.20 12.51
CA VAL A 188 -6.70 -3.15 12.39
C VAL A 188 -6.45 -3.88 13.70
N GLN A 189 -6.51 -3.20 14.85
CA GLN A 189 -6.33 -3.82 16.16
C GLN A 189 -7.48 -4.80 16.51
N GLU A 190 -8.72 -4.43 16.21
CA GLU A 190 -9.87 -5.35 16.37
C GLU A 190 -9.67 -6.64 15.59
N LEU A 191 -9.26 -6.53 14.31
CA LEU A 191 -9.02 -7.70 13.46
C LEU A 191 -7.84 -8.57 13.90
N ARG A 192 -6.83 -7.97 14.54
CA ARG A 192 -5.69 -8.72 15.12
C ARG A 192 -6.09 -9.45 16.41
N GLY A 193 -6.97 -8.85 17.21
CA GLY A 193 -7.48 -9.45 18.45
C GLY A 193 -8.53 -10.54 18.21
N ASN A 194 -9.21 -10.51 17.07
CA ASN A 194 -10.21 -11.51 16.67
C ASN A 194 -10.01 -11.90 15.21
N PRO A 195 -9.13 -12.90 14.93
CA PRO A 195 -8.84 -13.32 13.57
C PRO A 195 -10.04 -13.90 12.81
N ASP A 196 -11.07 -14.37 13.54
CA ASP A 196 -12.30 -14.93 12.99
C ASP A 196 -13.47 -13.93 12.90
N ALA A 197 -13.23 -12.65 13.22
CA ALA A 197 -14.27 -11.63 13.09
C ALA A 197 -14.77 -11.56 11.66
N PRO A 198 -16.11 -11.65 11.42
CA PRO A 198 -16.66 -11.50 10.08
C PRO A 198 -16.37 -10.10 9.54
N ASP A 199 -16.18 -10.01 8.22
CA ASP A 199 -16.07 -8.75 7.51
C ASP A 199 -17.40 -7.99 7.67
N THR A 200 -17.47 -7.11 8.66
CA THR A 200 -18.68 -6.33 8.92
C THR A 200 -18.78 -5.22 7.89
N VAL A 201 -19.58 -5.47 6.85
CA VAL A 201 -20.11 -4.40 6.00
C VAL A 201 -21.14 -3.64 6.85
N PRO A 202 -21.03 -2.32 7.06
CA PRO A 202 -22.05 -1.57 7.76
C PRO A 202 -23.39 -1.74 7.02
N ALA A 203 -24.42 -2.10 7.76
CA ALA A 203 -25.78 -2.19 7.22
C ALA A 203 -26.20 -0.81 6.68
N SER A 204 -26.70 -0.80 5.46
CA SER A 204 -27.19 0.37 4.70
C SER A 204 -28.34 1.07 5.42
#